data_2d65d3d3c372a81dec6c4c07e92d8a25
#
_entry.id   2d65d3d3c372a81dec6c4c07e92d8a25
#
_cell.length_a   1.000
_cell.length_b   1.000
_cell.length_c   1.000
_cell.angle_alpha   90.00
_cell.angle_beta   90.00
_cell.angle_gamma   90.00
#
_symmetry.space_group_name_H-M   'P 1'
#
loop_
_entity.id
_entity.type
_entity.pdbx_description
1 polymer ?
#
loop_
_entity_poly.entity_id
_entity_poly.type
_entity_poly.pdbx_seq_one_letter_code
_entity_poly.pdbx_strand_id
1 'polypeptide(L)'
;HKGFIPWDDDVDVFMLREDYEKLQDLWEKNADTKRYSCVRSNEKVNIRHSAIEIKDNNTTFINKHSADLDINHGLMIDVVPLDGVPKSKLKKALQMIDSMIYCCFNFQRLPEHKGKLTYYATKLALGVFRSPKIRYKLWSSAEKRLSKYGTENCDTVASFGEGATIMRMHFPKKWFLNPAYLEFEGHSSLCPEDYDQYLKITFGDYMQLPPEEEQIPRHNSLFIDLDNCYTKYKGIHYCVKK
;
A
#
# COMPACT_ATOMS: atom_id res chain seq x y z
N HIS A 1 -0.79 4.53 21.74
CA HIS A 1 0.56 4.68 22.35
C HIS A 1 1.16 6.09 22.14
N LYS A 2 0.52 6.98 21.36
CA LYS A 2 0.96 8.35 21.05
C LYS A 2 2.27 8.47 20.26
N GLY A 3 2.76 7.41 19.69
CA GLY A 3 4.01 7.38 18.92
C GLY A 3 4.18 6.08 18.17
N PHE A 4 5.29 5.96 17.47
CA PHE A 4 5.65 4.77 16.71
C PHE A 4 5.73 3.53 17.60
N ILE A 5 5.31 2.40 17.06
CA ILE A 5 5.65 1.09 17.62
C ILE A 5 7.17 0.90 17.42
N PRO A 6 7.97 0.55 18.46
CA PRO A 6 9.45 0.59 18.37
C PRO A 6 10.08 -0.27 17.25
N TRP A 7 9.36 -1.25 16.74
CA TRP A 7 9.80 -2.13 15.63
C TRP A 7 9.06 -1.89 14.33
N ASP A 8 8.20 -0.87 14.26
CA ASP A 8 7.50 -0.47 13.03
C ASP A 8 8.36 0.54 12.26
N ASP A 9 8.48 0.37 10.96
CA ASP A 9 9.43 1.10 10.12
C ASP A 9 8.77 1.80 8.92
N ASP A 10 7.44 1.97 8.94
CA ASP A 10 6.68 2.69 7.92
C ASP A 10 5.57 3.58 8.50
N VAL A 11 4.98 4.37 7.66
CA VAL A 11 3.80 5.20 7.95
C VAL A 11 2.79 5.02 6.82
N ASP A 12 1.63 4.45 7.18
CA ASP A 12 0.50 4.33 6.28
C ASP A 12 -0.57 5.37 6.60
N VAL A 13 -1.07 6.04 5.57
CA VAL A 13 -2.24 6.91 5.66
C VAL A 13 -3.34 6.42 4.73
N PHE A 14 -4.57 6.44 5.19
CA PHE A 14 -5.72 6.04 4.39
C PHE A 14 -6.37 7.24 3.71
N MET A 15 -6.83 7.02 2.47
CA MET A 15 -7.58 8.01 1.71
C MET A 15 -8.75 7.34 0.99
N LEU A 16 -9.93 7.97 1.01
CA LEU A 16 -11.06 7.49 0.23
C LEU A 16 -10.72 7.52 -1.27
N ARG A 17 -11.19 6.52 -2.02
CA ARG A 17 -10.83 6.32 -3.44
C ARG A 17 -10.98 7.58 -4.29
N GLU A 18 -12.05 8.33 -4.10
CA GLU A 18 -12.34 9.53 -4.89
C GLU A 18 -11.29 10.63 -4.72
N ASP A 19 -10.72 10.76 -3.52
CA ASP A 19 -9.66 11.73 -3.23
C ASP A 19 -8.29 11.18 -3.60
N TYR A 20 -8.07 9.87 -3.39
CA TYR A 20 -6.88 9.16 -3.84
C TYR A 20 -6.63 9.32 -5.35
N GLU A 21 -7.68 9.23 -6.18
CA GLU A 21 -7.55 9.42 -7.63
C GLU A 21 -7.18 10.84 -8.05
N LYS A 22 -7.46 11.84 -7.21
CA LYS A 22 -7.11 13.26 -7.45
C LYS A 22 -5.71 13.61 -6.93
N LEU A 23 -5.16 12.78 -6.03
CA LEU A 23 -3.96 13.14 -5.26
C LEU A 23 -2.77 13.49 -6.16
N GLN A 24 -2.48 12.71 -7.21
CA GLN A 24 -1.34 12.96 -8.07
C GLN A 24 -1.46 14.32 -8.79
N ASP A 25 -2.63 14.61 -9.36
CA ASP A 25 -2.87 15.87 -10.08
C ASP A 25 -2.80 17.08 -9.15
N LEU A 26 -3.28 16.93 -7.91
CA LEU A 26 -3.21 17.99 -6.89
C LEU A 26 -1.79 18.16 -6.37
N TRP A 27 -1.04 17.06 -6.24
CA TRP A 27 0.35 17.08 -5.80
C TRP A 27 1.23 17.85 -6.78
N GLU A 28 1.14 17.54 -8.06
CA GLU A 28 1.92 18.21 -9.11
C GLU A 28 1.69 19.73 -9.14
N LYS A 29 0.50 20.19 -8.76
CA LYS A 29 0.11 21.61 -8.79
C LYS A 29 0.46 22.38 -7.52
N ASN A 30 0.50 21.70 -6.36
CA ASN A 30 0.50 22.39 -5.07
C ASN A 30 1.66 22.00 -4.14
N ALA A 31 2.35 20.87 -4.38
CA ALA A 31 3.41 20.40 -3.50
C ALA A 31 4.80 20.85 -3.97
N ASP A 32 5.77 20.75 -3.07
CA ASP A 32 7.19 20.88 -3.43
C ASP A 32 7.65 19.60 -4.14
N THR A 33 7.42 19.55 -5.46
CA THR A 33 7.77 18.39 -6.31
C THR A 33 9.28 18.22 -6.52
N LYS A 34 10.11 19.21 -6.15
CA LYS A 34 11.56 19.07 -6.15
C LYS A 34 12.03 18.15 -5.04
N ARG A 35 11.44 18.30 -3.86
CA ARG A 35 11.77 17.47 -2.69
C ARG A 35 10.90 16.22 -2.60
N TYR A 36 9.60 16.30 -2.86
CA TYR A 36 8.68 15.22 -2.63
C TYR A 36 8.00 14.76 -3.91
N SER A 37 8.18 13.49 -4.28
CA SER A 37 7.53 12.86 -5.42
C SER A 37 6.30 12.07 -5.01
N CYS A 38 5.22 12.21 -5.76
CA CYS A 38 4.00 11.39 -5.62
C CYS A 38 4.04 10.28 -6.68
N VAL A 39 4.30 9.05 -6.27
CA VAL A 39 4.58 7.92 -7.18
C VAL A 39 3.48 6.87 -7.09
N ARG A 40 2.94 6.45 -8.23
CA ARG A 40 1.96 5.36 -8.36
C ARG A 40 2.32 4.48 -9.55
N SER A 41 2.06 3.18 -9.44
CA SER A 41 2.17 2.24 -10.56
C SER A 41 1.29 2.67 -11.74
N ASN A 42 1.84 2.64 -12.96
CA ASN A 42 1.14 2.99 -14.20
C ASN A 42 1.65 2.14 -15.37
N GLU A 43 1.21 2.45 -16.61
CA GLU A 43 1.60 1.68 -17.80
C GLU A 43 3.11 1.69 -18.07
N LYS A 44 3.79 2.81 -17.74
CA LYS A 44 5.22 2.98 -18.01
C LYS A 44 6.09 2.41 -16.89
N VAL A 45 5.65 2.56 -15.64
CA VAL A 45 6.40 2.19 -14.45
C VAL A 45 5.50 1.45 -13.48
N ASN A 46 5.91 0.24 -13.10
CA ASN A 46 5.28 -0.51 -12.01
C ASN A 46 6.25 -0.54 -10.82
N ILE A 47 5.89 0.15 -9.75
CA ILE A 47 6.67 0.20 -8.50
C ILE A 47 6.47 -1.06 -7.64
N ARG A 48 5.63 -2.01 -8.08
CA ARG A 48 5.26 -3.25 -7.38
C ARG A 48 4.61 -3.00 -6.02
N HIS A 49 3.90 -1.89 -5.92
CA HIS A 49 3.15 -1.49 -4.73
C HIS A 49 1.75 -1.00 -5.10
N SER A 50 0.78 -1.19 -4.20
CA SER A 50 -0.63 -0.86 -4.42
C SER A 50 -1.01 0.54 -3.99
N ALA A 51 -0.24 1.13 -3.10
CA ALA A 51 -0.44 2.49 -2.61
C ALA A 51 0.20 3.54 -3.54
N ILE A 52 -0.18 4.79 -3.37
CA ILE A 52 0.64 5.91 -3.78
C ILE A 52 1.73 6.08 -2.73
N GLU A 53 2.98 6.21 -3.16
CA GLU A 53 4.11 6.49 -2.29
C GLU A 53 4.49 7.97 -2.41
N ILE A 54 4.48 8.71 -1.31
CA ILE A 54 5.05 10.05 -1.23
C ILE A 54 6.50 9.91 -0.78
N LYS A 55 7.43 10.20 -1.69
CA LYS A 55 8.86 9.95 -1.48
C LYS A 55 9.67 11.22 -1.27
N ASP A 56 10.55 11.24 -0.27
CA ASP A 56 11.57 12.30 -0.14
C ASP A 56 12.74 12.00 -1.08
N ASN A 57 12.89 12.83 -2.12
CA ASN A 57 13.89 12.67 -3.17
C ASN A 57 15.33 12.84 -2.66
N ASN A 58 15.53 13.44 -1.49
CA ASN A 58 16.84 13.71 -0.91
C ASN A 58 17.37 12.55 -0.07
N THR A 59 16.59 11.49 0.09
CA THR A 59 16.90 10.33 0.93
C THR A 59 17.02 9.06 0.10
N THR A 60 17.39 7.97 0.75
CA THR A 60 17.49 6.62 0.18
C THR A 60 16.86 5.60 1.11
N PHE A 61 15.92 4.81 0.59
CA PHE A 61 15.36 3.62 1.23
C PHE A 61 15.15 2.55 0.15
N ILE A 62 16.12 1.64 0.02
CA ILE A 62 16.10 0.60 -1.01
C ILE A 62 15.49 -0.66 -0.42
N ASN A 63 14.29 -1.01 -0.90
CA ASN A 63 13.60 -2.23 -0.50
C ASN A 63 14.04 -3.41 -1.39
N LYS A 64 14.24 -4.59 -0.81
CA LYS A 64 14.62 -5.83 -1.48
C LYS A 64 13.69 -6.17 -2.67
N HIS A 65 12.40 -5.87 -2.55
CA HIS A 65 11.41 -6.24 -3.57
C HIS A 65 11.41 -5.33 -4.79
N SER A 66 12.07 -4.19 -4.73
CA SER A 66 12.16 -3.20 -5.81
C SER A 66 13.59 -2.83 -6.20
N ALA A 67 14.60 -3.42 -5.57
CA ALA A 67 16.01 -3.10 -5.83
C ALA A 67 16.49 -3.41 -7.25
N ASP A 68 15.76 -4.21 -8.01
CA ASP A 68 16.00 -4.47 -9.43
C ASP A 68 15.38 -3.42 -10.36
N LEU A 69 14.54 -2.52 -9.83
CA LEU A 69 13.82 -1.51 -10.60
C LEU A 69 14.56 -0.18 -10.63
N ASP A 70 14.50 0.49 -11.78
CA ASP A 70 14.96 1.87 -11.95
C ASP A 70 13.82 2.83 -11.64
N ILE A 71 13.56 3.02 -10.35
CA ILE A 71 12.48 3.84 -9.80
C ILE A 71 13.02 4.80 -8.73
N ASN A 72 12.17 5.66 -8.20
CA ASN A 72 12.50 6.45 -7.03
C ASN A 72 12.61 5.56 -5.79
N HIS A 73 13.74 5.55 -5.12
CA HIS A 73 14.04 4.82 -3.89
C HIS A 73 14.22 5.75 -2.68
N GLY A 74 13.58 6.91 -2.66
CA GLY A 74 13.52 7.78 -1.48
C GLY A 74 12.68 7.16 -0.36
N LEU A 75 12.91 7.60 0.89
CA LEU A 75 12.05 7.28 2.02
C LEU A 75 10.60 7.69 1.70
N MET A 76 9.62 6.90 2.11
CA MET A 76 8.22 7.09 1.70
C MET A 76 7.26 7.09 2.87
N ILE A 77 6.11 7.69 2.59
CA ILE A 77 4.84 7.50 3.31
C ILE A 77 3.88 6.87 2.30
N ASP A 78 3.17 5.83 2.72
CA ASP A 78 2.21 5.14 1.87
C ASP A 78 0.81 5.73 2.02
N VAL A 79 0.21 6.09 0.89
CA VAL A 79 -1.19 6.52 0.83
C VAL A 79 -2.02 5.37 0.27
N VAL A 80 -2.79 4.73 1.15
CA VAL A 80 -3.55 3.52 0.86
C VAL A 80 -4.98 3.87 0.50
N PRO A 81 -5.51 3.42 -0.66
CA PRO A 81 -6.88 3.71 -1.04
C PRO A 81 -7.89 2.86 -0.26
N LEU A 82 -8.97 3.50 0.19
CA LEU A 82 -10.16 2.85 0.72
C LEU A 82 -11.28 2.85 -0.32
N ASP A 83 -11.68 1.67 -0.73
CA ASP A 83 -12.73 1.44 -1.72
C ASP A 83 -14.07 1.10 -1.06
N GLY A 84 -15.17 1.51 -1.68
CA GLY A 84 -16.50 1.14 -1.23
C GLY A 84 -16.76 -0.37 -1.32
N VAL A 85 -17.42 -0.92 -0.28
CA VAL A 85 -17.77 -2.34 -0.22
C VAL A 85 -19.27 -2.52 -0.49
N PRO A 86 -19.67 -3.20 -1.58
CA PRO A 86 -21.08 -3.38 -1.92
C PRO A 86 -21.81 -4.30 -0.92
N LYS A 87 -23.12 -4.09 -0.69
CA LYS A 87 -23.92 -4.93 0.22
C LYS A 87 -24.09 -6.37 -0.29
N SER A 88 -24.15 -6.58 -1.59
CA SER A 88 -24.37 -7.88 -2.22
C SER A 88 -23.17 -8.84 -2.00
N LYS A 89 -23.44 -10.04 -1.48
CA LYS A 89 -22.43 -11.09 -1.26
C LYS A 89 -21.71 -11.48 -2.57
N LEU A 90 -22.44 -11.56 -3.68
CA LEU A 90 -21.86 -11.89 -4.99
C LEU A 90 -20.91 -10.77 -5.46
N LYS A 91 -21.33 -9.51 -5.35
CA LYS A 91 -20.48 -8.37 -5.73
C LYS A 91 -19.22 -8.28 -4.86
N LYS A 92 -19.33 -8.56 -3.55
CA LYS A 92 -18.16 -8.67 -2.66
C LYS A 92 -17.21 -9.78 -3.10
N ALA A 93 -17.71 -10.95 -3.43
CA ALA A 93 -16.89 -12.07 -3.90
C ALA A 93 -16.14 -11.72 -5.20
N LEU A 94 -16.83 -11.06 -6.17
CA LEU A 94 -16.19 -10.58 -7.40
C LEU A 94 -15.13 -9.51 -7.12
N GLN A 95 -15.40 -8.56 -6.21
CA GLN A 95 -14.43 -7.54 -5.80
C GLN A 95 -13.19 -8.17 -5.16
N MET A 96 -13.35 -9.21 -4.34
CA MET A 96 -12.21 -9.96 -3.78
C MET A 96 -11.41 -10.72 -4.84
N ILE A 97 -12.06 -11.29 -5.86
CA ILE A 97 -11.36 -11.91 -7.00
C ILE A 97 -10.55 -10.86 -7.76
N ASP A 98 -11.15 -9.70 -8.06
CA ASP A 98 -10.45 -8.60 -8.71
C ASP A 98 -9.28 -8.10 -7.87
N SER A 99 -9.41 -8.00 -6.54
CA SER A 99 -8.31 -7.67 -5.63
C SER A 99 -7.16 -8.69 -5.71
N MET A 100 -7.45 -10.00 -5.75
CA MET A 100 -6.42 -11.03 -5.90
C MET A 100 -5.69 -10.92 -7.25
N ILE A 101 -6.42 -10.64 -8.34
CA ILE A 101 -5.83 -10.40 -9.67
C ILE A 101 -4.94 -9.16 -9.63
N TYR A 102 -5.45 -8.07 -9.05
CA TYR A 102 -4.71 -6.84 -8.87
C TYR A 102 -3.40 -7.05 -8.12
N CYS A 103 -3.45 -7.64 -6.93
CA CYS A 103 -2.26 -7.93 -6.12
C CYS A 103 -1.27 -8.84 -6.85
N CYS A 104 -1.74 -9.91 -7.51
CA CYS A 104 -0.87 -10.83 -8.24
C CYS A 104 -0.05 -10.13 -9.32
N PHE A 105 -0.70 -9.34 -10.18
CA PHE A 105 -0.06 -8.75 -11.36
C PHE A 105 0.56 -7.37 -11.10
N ASN A 106 0.18 -6.67 -10.02
CA ASN A 106 0.83 -5.44 -9.59
C ASN A 106 2.13 -5.75 -8.83
N PHE A 107 2.06 -6.54 -7.74
CA PHE A 107 3.24 -6.87 -6.93
C PHE A 107 4.26 -7.73 -7.65
N GLN A 108 3.83 -8.59 -8.56
CA GLN A 108 4.69 -9.48 -9.36
C GLN A 108 5.69 -10.30 -8.55
N ARG A 109 5.34 -10.64 -7.32
CA ARG A 109 6.13 -11.46 -6.40
C ARG A 109 5.34 -12.65 -5.91
N LEU A 110 6.03 -13.71 -5.52
CA LEU A 110 5.41 -14.88 -4.92
C LEU A 110 5.03 -14.56 -3.47
N PRO A 111 3.82 -14.91 -3.03
CA PRO A 111 3.39 -14.66 -1.67
C PRO A 111 4.19 -15.53 -0.69
N GLU A 112 4.82 -14.90 0.28
CA GLU A 112 5.43 -15.54 1.42
C GLU A 112 4.33 -15.82 2.47
N HIS A 113 4.35 -16.96 3.13
CA HIS A 113 3.45 -17.34 4.24
C HIS A 113 1.92 -17.40 3.93
N LYS A 114 1.47 -17.41 2.64
CA LYS A 114 0.04 -17.43 2.26
C LYS A 114 -0.49 -18.79 1.78
N GLY A 115 0.19 -19.87 2.16
CA GLY A 115 -0.22 -21.25 1.81
C GLY A 115 0.19 -21.69 0.40
N LYS A 116 0.36 -23.03 0.25
CA LYS A 116 0.90 -23.64 -0.99
C LYS A 116 0.04 -23.37 -2.23
N LEU A 117 -1.29 -23.39 -2.08
CA LEU A 117 -2.20 -23.16 -3.21
C LEU A 117 -2.04 -21.77 -3.81
N THR A 118 -2.04 -20.72 -2.98
CA THR A 118 -1.83 -19.34 -3.42
C THR A 118 -0.46 -19.16 -4.07
N TYR A 119 0.58 -19.76 -3.48
CA TYR A 119 1.92 -19.74 -4.04
C TYR A 119 1.99 -20.31 -5.45
N TYR A 120 1.48 -21.55 -5.64
CA TYR A 120 1.55 -22.21 -6.97
C TYR A 120 0.62 -21.53 -7.99
N ALA A 121 -0.55 -21.05 -7.60
CA ALA A 121 -1.45 -20.29 -8.48
C ALA A 121 -0.78 -18.99 -8.96
N THR A 122 -0.17 -18.23 -8.06
CA THR A 122 0.58 -17.01 -8.41
C THR A 122 1.78 -17.31 -9.31
N LYS A 123 2.55 -18.36 -8.99
CA LYS A 123 3.69 -18.80 -9.79
C LYS A 123 3.28 -19.16 -11.22
N LEU A 124 2.19 -19.92 -11.37
CA LEU A 124 1.64 -20.27 -12.68
C LEU A 124 1.18 -19.02 -13.44
N ALA A 125 0.38 -18.15 -12.80
CA ALA A 125 -0.13 -16.92 -13.42
C ALA A 125 1.02 -16.02 -13.92
N LEU A 126 2.03 -15.75 -13.09
CA LEU A 126 3.18 -14.95 -13.46
C LEU A 126 4.07 -15.64 -14.50
N GLY A 127 4.12 -16.99 -14.52
CA GLY A 127 4.85 -17.77 -15.52
C GLY A 127 4.19 -17.75 -16.90
N VAL A 128 2.86 -17.75 -16.96
CA VAL A 128 2.07 -17.68 -18.19
C VAL A 128 2.05 -16.26 -18.74
N PHE A 129 1.68 -15.28 -17.92
CA PHE A 129 1.53 -13.87 -18.32
C PHE A 129 2.84 -13.09 -18.08
N ARG A 130 3.84 -13.30 -18.98
CA ARG A 130 5.19 -12.69 -18.83
C ARG A 130 5.30 -11.25 -19.35
N SER A 131 4.45 -10.87 -20.32
CA SER A 131 4.51 -9.55 -20.95
C SER A 131 4.13 -8.43 -19.94
N PRO A 132 4.98 -7.40 -19.74
CA PRO A 132 4.65 -6.25 -18.88
C PRO A 132 3.34 -5.56 -19.30
N LYS A 133 3.08 -5.42 -20.61
CA LYS A 133 1.84 -4.83 -21.14
C LYS A 133 0.61 -5.66 -20.79
N ILE A 134 0.72 -7.00 -20.84
CA ILE A 134 -0.41 -7.87 -20.45
C ILE A 134 -0.63 -7.79 -18.94
N ARG A 135 0.43 -7.84 -18.15
CA ARG A 135 0.33 -7.69 -16.68
C ARG A 135 -0.30 -6.35 -16.31
N TYR A 136 0.12 -5.26 -16.96
CA TYR A 136 -0.50 -3.95 -16.78
C TYR A 136 -2.01 -3.98 -17.07
N LYS A 137 -2.42 -4.51 -18.23
CA LYS A 137 -3.85 -4.63 -18.58
C LYS A 137 -4.64 -5.45 -17.57
N LEU A 138 -4.05 -6.52 -17.04
CA LEU A 138 -4.71 -7.38 -16.05
C LEU A 138 -4.91 -6.64 -14.73
N TRP A 139 -3.84 -6.06 -14.15
CA TRP A 139 -3.97 -5.41 -12.86
C TRP A 139 -4.74 -4.09 -12.94
N SER A 140 -4.53 -3.26 -13.97
CA SER A 140 -5.25 -1.99 -14.10
C SER A 140 -6.75 -2.19 -14.38
N SER A 141 -7.11 -3.23 -15.14
CA SER A 141 -8.53 -3.60 -15.33
C SER A 141 -9.15 -4.16 -14.06
N ALA A 142 -8.39 -4.93 -13.27
CA ALA A 142 -8.84 -5.44 -11.98
C ALA A 142 -9.02 -4.30 -10.98
N GLU A 143 -8.08 -3.34 -10.91
CA GLU A 143 -8.20 -2.14 -10.09
C GLU A 143 -9.47 -1.34 -10.43
N LYS A 144 -9.74 -1.09 -11.72
CA LYS A 144 -10.96 -0.41 -12.16
C LYS A 144 -12.25 -1.15 -11.76
N ARG A 145 -12.24 -2.49 -11.74
CA ARG A 145 -13.40 -3.27 -11.33
C ARG A 145 -13.59 -3.34 -9.83
N LEU A 146 -12.50 -3.45 -9.06
CA LEU A 146 -12.61 -3.47 -7.60
C LEU A 146 -13.00 -2.11 -7.03
N SER A 147 -12.55 -1.00 -7.63
CA SER A 147 -12.82 0.37 -7.20
C SER A 147 -14.11 0.98 -7.77
N LYS A 148 -14.86 0.25 -8.60
CA LYS A 148 -16.07 0.77 -9.26
C LYS A 148 -17.24 1.09 -8.33
N TYR A 149 -17.20 0.59 -7.10
CA TYR A 149 -18.22 0.88 -6.10
C TYR A 149 -17.83 2.15 -5.37
N GLY A 150 -18.41 3.28 -5.80
CA GLY A 150 -18.14 4.58 -5.21
C GLY A 150 -18.44 4.59 -3.71
N THR A 151 -17.60 5.25 -2.94
CA THR A 151 -17.74 5.27 -1.48
C THR A 151 -19.03 5.97 -1.06
N GLU A 152 -19.55 6.91 -1.87
CA GLU A 152 -20.83 7.58 -1.63
C GLU A 152 -22.02 6.60 -1.58
N ASN A 153 -21.96 5.47 -2.30
CA ASN A 153 -23.02 4.47 -2.39
C ASN A 153 -22.83 3.29 -1.43
N CYS A 154 -21.80 3.32 -0.58
CA CYS A 154 -21.46 2.25 0.33
C CYS A 154 -21.43 2.74 1.79
N ASP A 155 -21.90 1.90 2.71
CA ASP A 155 -21.84 2.19 4.15
C ASP A 155 -20.49 1.81 4.76
N THR A 156 -19.76 0.91 4.11
CA THR A 156 -18.46 0.41 4.55
C THR A 156 -17.41 0.54 3.47
N VAL A 157 -16.16 0.68 3.89
CA VAL A 157 -14.97 0.73 3.04
C VAL A 157 -13.95 -0.32 3.46
N ALA A 158 -13.03 -0.66 2.55
CA ALA A 158 -11.91 -1.58 2.81
C ALA A 158 -10.71 -1.23 1.92
N SER A 159 -9.50 -1.63 2.35
CA SER A 159 -8.34 -1.66 1.47
C SER A 159 -8.28 -2.99 0.72
N PHE A 160 -8.18 -2.94 -0.61
CA PHE A 160 -8.10 -4.13 -1.47
C PHE A 160 -6.70 -4.36 -2.05
N GLY A 161 -5.74 -3.51 -1.76
CA GLY A 161 -4.37 -3.59 -2.26
C GLY A 161 -3.38 -4.33 -1.36
N GLU A 162 -3.76 -4.72 -0.13
CA GLU A 162 -2.80 -5.22 0.88
C GLU A 162 -2.87 -6.73 1.14
N GLY A 163 -3.66 -7.44 0.36
CA GLY A 163 -3.75 -8.90 0.39
C GLY A 163 -4.93 -9.45 1.18
N ALA A 164 -5.03 -10.80 1.22
CA ALA A 164 -6.24 -11.53 1.56
C ALA A 164 -6.81 -11.30 2.97
N THR A 165 -5.99 -10.95 3.93
CA THR A 165 -6.43 -10.70 5.31
C THR A 165 -7.05 -9.32 5.41
N ILE A 166 -6.33 -8.29 4.94
CA ILE A 166 -6.76 -6.89 5.05
C ILE A 166 -8.03 -6.62 4.21
N MET A 167 -8.12 -7.18 2.98
CA MET A 167 -9.30 -6.99 2.13
C MET A 167 -10.61 -7.51 2.72
N ARG A 168 -10.56 -8.31 3.80
CA ARG A 168 -11.74 -8.79 4.53
C ARG A 168 -12.14 -7.91 5.70
N MET A 169 -11.29 -6.98 6.09
CA MET A 169 -11.56 -6.02 7.14
C MET A 169 -12.37 -4.87 6.54
N HIS A 170 -13.62 -4.77 6.96
CA HIS A 170 -14.53 -3.75 6.47
C HIS A 170 -14.82 -2.76 7.60
N PHE A 171 -14.63 -1.48 7.31
CA PHE A 171 -14.78 -0.41 8.28
C PHE A 171 -15.98 0.49 7.91
N PRO A 172 -16.75 1.00 8.90
CA PRO A 172 -17.75 2.01 8.64
C PRO A 172 -17.15 3.25 7.97
N LYS A 173 -17.66 3.62 6.78
CA LYS A 173 -17.18 4.79 6.05
C LYS A 173 -17.17 6.07 6.89
N LYS A 174 -18.17 6.25 7.77
CA LYS A 174 -18.31 7.43 8.64
C LYS A 174 -17.05 7.71 9.46
N TRP A 175 -16.27 6.69 9.85
CA TRP A 175 -15.06 6.87 10.64
C TRP A 175 -13.97 7.66 9.91
N PHE A 176 -13.98 7.66 8.58
CA PHE A 176 -13.02 8.38 7.72
C PHE A 176 -13.58 9.72 7.21
N LEU A 177 -14.89 9.94 7.28
CA LEU A 177 -15.51 11.21 6.93
C LEU A 177 -15.45 12.24 8.06
N ASN A 178 -15.48 11.77 9.32
CA ASN A 178 -15.45 12.59 10.53
C ASN A 178 -14.25 12.19 11.39
N PRO A 179 -13.00 12.43 10.93
CA PRO A 179 -11.83 11.95 11.65
C PRO A 179 -11.67 12.61 13.01
N ALA A 180 -11.13 11.86 13.96
CA ALA A 180 -10.66 12.37 15.23
C ALA A 180 -9.24 12.94 15.08
N TYR A 181 -8.88 13.87 15.97
CA TYR A 181 -7.51 14.37 16.08
C TYR A 181 -6.87 13.79 17.33
N LEU A 182 -5.80 13.04 17.15
CA LEU A 182 -5.03 12.45 18.24
C LEU A 182 -3.59 12.92 18.19
N GLU A 183 -2.95 12.91 19.36
CA GLU A 183 -1.51 13.16 19.47
C GLU A 183 -0.73 11.96 18.96
N PHE A 184 0.22 12.21 18.04
CA PHE A 184 1.18 11.24 17.55
C PHE A 184 2.54 11.93 17.37
N GLU A 185 3.58 11.47 18.07
CA GLU A 185 4.93 12.05 18.08
C GLU A 185 4.95 13.56 18.33
N GLY A 186 4.10 14.03 19.25
CA GLY A 186 3.97 15.46 19.57
C GLY A 186 3.19 16.30 18.55
N HIS A 187 2.64 15.67 17.52
CA HIS A 187 1.83 16.32 16.49
C HIS A 187 0.37 15.90 16.57
N SER A 188 -0.53 16.79 16.16
CA SER A 188 -1.95 16.47 16.00
C SER A 188 -2.16 15.75 14.67
N SER A 189 -2.57 14.49 14.72
CA SER A 189 -2.75 13.62 13.56
C SER A 189 -4.19 13.18 13.39
N LEU A 190 -4.65 13.09 12.13
CA LEU A 190 -5.97 12.57 11.79
C LEU A 190 -6.02 11.06 11.95
N CYS A 191 -7.05 10.59 12.67
CA CYS A 191 -7.32 9.16 12.88
C CYS A 191 -8.79 8.87 12.56
N PRO A 192 -9.17 7.60 12.30
CA PRO A 192 -10.58 7.24 12.23
C PRO A 192 -11.38 7.72 13.45
N GLU A 193 -12.63 8.17 13.27
CA GLU A 193 -13.51 8.64 14.35
C GLU A 193 -13.54 7.65 15.52
N ASP A 194 -13.68 6.36 15.23
CA ASP A 194 -13.63 5.27 16.20
C ASP A 194 -12.34 4.48 16.03
N TYR A 195 -11.22 5.14 16.34
CA TYR A 195 -9.87 4.54 16.21
C TYR A 195 -9.69 3.30 17.10
N ASP A 196 -10.36 3.23 18.24
CA ASP A 196 -10.28 2.08 19.15
C ASP A 196 -10.87 0.84 18.48
N GLN A 197 -12.06 0.93 17.89
CA GLN A 197 -12.65 -0.17 17.14
C GLN A 197 -11.86 -0.50 15.87
N TYR A 198 -11.33 0.52 15.18
CA TYR A 198 -10.45 0.31 14.03
C TYR A 198 -9.23 -0.55 14.43
N LEU A 199 -8.54 -0.19 15.50
CA LEU A 199 -7.36 -0.91 15.99
C LEU A 199 -7.72 -2.32 16.48
N LYS A 200 -8.86 -2.51 17.15
CA LYS A 200 -9.35 -3.84 17.58
C LYS A 200 -9.67 -4.75 16.39
N ILE A 201 -10.27 -4.22 15.33
CA ILE A 201 -10.56 -5.01 14.11
C ILE A 201 -9.26 -5.40 13.40
N THR A 202 -8.26 -4.50 13.36
CA THR A 202 -7.02 -4.70 12.62
C THR A 202 -6.01 -5.57 13.38
N PHE A 203 -5.85 -5.33 14.68
CA PHE A 203 -4.78 -5.91 15.50
C PHE A 203 -5.26 -6.74 16.70
N GLY A 204 -6.58 -6.82 16.93
CA GLY A 204 -7.13 -7.50 18.11
C GLY A 204 -6.91 -6.69 19.39
N ASP A 205 -6.34 -7.29 20.43
CA ASP A 205 -5.94 -6.58 21.65
C ASP A 205 -4.64 -5.81 21.43
N TYR A 206 -4.72 -4.69 20.73
CA TYR A 206 -3.59 -3.87 20.33
C TYR A 206 -2.85 -3.21 21.51
N MET A 207 -3.42 -3.23 22.70
CA MET A 207 -2.74 -2.74 23.91
C MET A 207 -1.77 -3.76 24.49
N GLN A 208 -1.96 -5.04 24.17
CA GLN A 208 -1.05 -6.11 24.54
C GLN A 208 0.08 -6.20 23.50
N LEU A 209 1.32 -6.05 23.97
CA LEU A 209 2.48 -6.22 23.10
C LEU A 209 2.57 -7.67 22.61
N PRO A 210 2.93 -7.90 21.34
CA PRO A 210 3.18 -9.24 20.84
C PRO A 210 4.42 -9.85 21.52
N PRO A 211 4.63 -11.18 21.43
CA PRO A 211 5.86 -11.82 21.90
C PRO A 211 7.11 -11.16 21.32
N GLU A 212 8.22 -11.16 22.07
CA GLU A 212 9.47 -10.48 21.67
C GLU A 212 9.99 -10.94 20.30
N GLU A 213 9.79 -12.21 19.94
CA GLU A 213 10.16 -12.77 18.65
C GLU A 213 9.35 -12.20 17.46
N GLU A 214 8.20 -11.59 17.72
CA GLU A 214 7.37 -10.92 16.72
C GLU A 214 7.62 -9.40 16.64
N GLN A 215 8.40 -8.84 17.59
CA GLN A 215 8.75 -7.43 17.67
C GLN A 215 9.94 -7.12 16.74
N ILE A 216 9.77 -7.36 15.45
CA ILE A 216 10.80 -7.17 14.42
C ILE A 216 10.27 -6.32 13.27
N PRO A 217 11.09 -5.47 12.62
CA PRO A 217 10.73 -4.75 11.43
C PRO A 217 10.27 -5.71 10.32
N ARG A 218 9.19 -5.33 9.62
CA ARG A 218 8.61 -6.19 8.57
C ARG A 218 9.08 -5.83 7.17
N HIS A 219 9.66 -4.66 6.98
CA HIS A 219 10.21 -4.24 5.71
C HIS A 219 11.64 -4.77 5.52
N ASN A 220 11.84 -5.39 4.36
CA ASN A 220 13.15 -5.92 3.98
C ASN A 220 13.97 -4.82 3.29
N SER A 221 14.38 -3.77 4.05
CA SER A 221 15.30 -2.76 3.56
C SER A 221 16.69 -3.37 3.31
N LEU A 222 17.25 -3.10 2.14
CA LEU A 222 18.63 -3.50 1.81
C LEU A 222 19.63 -2.41 2.16
N PHE A 223 19.24 -1.16 2.03
CA PHE A 223 20.10 -0.02 2.29
C PHE A 223 19.27 1.22 2.61
N ILE A 224 19.66 1.96 3.63
CA ILE A 224 19.04 3.21 4.08
C ILE A 224 20.12 4.27 4.23
N ASP A 225 19.85 5.47 3.69
CA ASP A 225 20.66 6.67 3.88
C ASP A 225 19.73 7.90 3.84
N LEU A 226 19.58 8.55 4.99
CA LEU A 226 18.65 9.68 5.12
C LEU A 226 19.27 11.03 4.69
N ASP A 227 20.58 11.06 4.44
CA ASP A 227 21.33 12.27 4.12
C ASP A 227 21.65 12.39 2.63
N ASN A 228 21.49 11.31 1.86
CA ASN A 228 21.83 11.31 0.44
C ASN A 228 20.71 10.75 -0.44
N CYS A 229 20.52 11.42 -1.60
CA CYS A 229 19.58 11.02 -2.63
C CYS A 229 19.89 9.61 -3.18
N TYR A 230 18.85 8.80 -3.38
CA TYR A 230 18.92 7.44 -3.90
C TYR A 230 19.68 7.33 -5.24
N THR A 231 19.69 8.35 -6.07
CA THR A 231 20.37 8.36 -7.37
C THR A 231 21.87 8.09 -7.27
N LYS A 232 22.49 8.44 -6.12
CA LYS A 232 23.89 8.17 -5.80
C LYS A 232 24.22 6.67 -5.77
N TYR A 233 23.22 5.84 -5.50
CA TYR A 233 23.40 4.41 -5.23
C TYR A 233 22.97 3.50 -6.39
N LYS A 234 22.61 4.08 -7.55
CA LYS A 234 22.28 3.31 -8.75
C LYS A 234 23.49 2.52 -9.27
N GLY A 235 23.29 1.24 -9.51
CA GLY A 235 24.37 0.31 -9.89
C GLY A 235 25.25 -0.17 -8.71
N ILE A 236 25.02 0.34 -7.50
CA ILE A 236 25.72 -0.03 -6.25
C ILE A 236 24.80 -0.85 -5.36
N HIS A 237 23.66 -0.28 -4.97
CA HIS A 237 22.68 -0.91 -4.08
C HIS A 237 21.36 -1.24 -4.76
N TYR A 238 21.05 -0.61 -5.90
CA TYR A 238 19.89 -0.97 -6.75
C TYR A 238 20.29 -0.94 -8.24
N CYS A 239 19.51 -1.62 -9.10
CA CYS A 239 19.84 -1.85 -10.51
C CYS A 239 21.25 -2.41 -10.71
N VAL A 240 21.74 -3.21 -9.76
CA VAL A 240 23.05 -3.86 -9.86
C VAL A 240 23.00 -4.93 -10.96
N LYS A 241 23.85 -4.81 -11.96
CA LYS A 241 24.01 -5.84 -13.02
C LYS A 241 24.58 -7.10 -12.37
N LYS A 242 23.83 -8.19 -12.44
CA LYS A 242 24.29 -9.53 -12.05
C LYS A 242 25.21 -10.11 -13.12
#